data_365c62a47dc50f73b3c2d72b9795d1fe
#
_entry.id   365c62a47dc50f73b3c2d72b9795d1fe
#
_cell.length_a   1.000
_cell.length_b   1.000
_cell.length_c   1.000
_cell.angle_alpha   90.00
_cell.angle_beta   90.00
_cell.angle_gamma   90.00
#
_symmetry.space_group_name_H-M   'P 1'
#
loop_
_entity.id
_entity.type
_entity.pdbx_description
1 polymer ?
#
loop_
_entity_poly.entity_id
_entity_poly.type
_entity_poly.pdbx_seq_one_letter_code
_entity_poly.pdbx_strand_id
1 'polypeptide(L)'
;MINKFWKNKKVIITGNTGFKGSWFSLVLILSGAKVYGFSEKKNNNDIFFKTLNLKSFYKTSYGDISNFNSFNKFYKKIKPDILVHMAAQPYVFKSYDIPLKTIKDNVIGTANILETIRVNKSPKITLIITSDKCYVNSERKKYFKEKDPLGGNDIYSASKGMAEILCNSYYKSFTNLGNIITVRAGNIFGGGDFGENRLIPDYFKSISKRKNIIIRNPKSIRPWQYILKPISNYMMVIEKFYSKKNYFNNFNIGPGKNSHIEVLKIIKVLDKINKLTKSYEIKKSKRKESKILKLDNSKFNNLFSVKKDKNIEHYLSLTNQWYSLFYKKNKKEIVNFTINHIKSYFKDS
;
A
#
# COMPACT_ATOMS: atom_id res chain seq x y z
N MET A 1 3.43 2.01 23.40
CA MET A 1 2.78 0.95 22.60
C MET A 1 1.52 1.53 22.01
N ILE A 2 1.36 1.43 20.69
CA ILE A 2 0.24 2.05 19.96
C ILE A 2 -1.09 1.31 20.27
N ASN A 3 -1.06 -0.03 20.30
CA ASN A 3 -2.25 -0.83 20.59
C ASN A 3 -1.83 -2.17 21.24
N LYS A 4 -2.46 -2.54 22.36
CA LYS A 4 -2.15 -3.77 23.14
C LYS A 4 -2.46 -5.06 22.36
N PHE A 5 -3.39 -5.04 21.40
CA PHE A 5 -3.74 -6.19 20.56
C PHE A 5 -2.51 -6.82 19.88
N TRP A 6 -1.58 -6.00 19.42
CA TRP A 6 -0.42 -6.43 18.62
C TRP A 6 0.71 -7.03 19.44
N LYS A 7 0.71 -6.84 20.77
CA LYS A 7 1.80 -7.30 21.64
C LYS A 7 2.07 -8.80 21.44
N ASN A 8 3.33 -9.12 21.11
CA ASN A 8 3.84 -10.48 20.88
C ASN A 8 3.23 -11.28 19.72
N LYS A 9 2.28 -10.73 18.93
CA LYS A 9 1.77 -11.42 17.75
C LYS A 9 2.86 -11.54 16.68
N LYS A 10 2.98 -12.75 16.13
CA LYS A 10 3.86 -13.02 14.99
C LYS A 10 3.18 -12.58 13.70
N VAL A 11 3.74 -11.59 13.03
CA VAL A 11 3.19 -11.04 11.78
C VAL A 11 4.18 -11.23 10.65
N ILE A 12 3.79 -11.99 9.61
CA ILE A 12 4.53 -12.00 8.35
C ILE A 12 4.01 -10.84 7.47
N ILE A 13 4.95 -10.08 6.91
CA ILE A 13 4.66 -9.07 5.88
C ILE A 13 5.46 -9.40 4.63
N THR A 14 4.78 -9.72 3.53
CA THR A 14 5.44 -9.83 2.24
C THR A 14 5.55 -8.45 1.58
N GLY A 15 6.66 -8.16 0.89
CA GLY A 15 6.92 -6.83 0.35
C GLY A 15 7.30 -5.79 1.43
N ASN A 16 7.82 -6.26 2.56
CA ASN A 16 8.15 -5.45 3.74
C ASN A 16 9.25 -4.40 3.50
N THR A 17 10.07 -4.55 2.46
CA THR A 17 11.11 -3.56 2.11
C THR A 17 10.60 -2.44 1.21
N GLY A 18 9.42 -2.62 0.57
CA GLY A 18 8.77 -1.59 -0.22
C GLY A 18 8.18 -0.47 0.63
N PHE A 19 7.77 0.63 0.00
CA PHE A 19 7.25 1.83 0.67
C PHE A 19 6.17 1.52 1.72
N LYS A 20 5.03 0.96 1.32
CA LYS A 20 3.93 0.63 2.26
C LYS A 20 4.31 -0.43 3.29
N GLY A 21 5.01 -1.47 2.84
CA GLY A 21 5.43 -2.57 3.72
C GLY A 21 6.37 -2.11 4.83
N SER A 22 7.30 -1.21 4.52
CA SER A 22 8.24 -0.65 5.50
C SER A 22 7.53 0.23 6.53
N TRP A 23 6.61 1.11 6.10
CA TRP A 23 5.79 1.89 7.02
C TRP A 23 4.94 1.00 7.93
N PHE A 24 4.27 -0.01 7.37
CA PHE A 24 3.43 -0.91 8.16
C PHE A 24 4.25 -1.74 9.13
N SER A 25 5.42 -2.26 8.71
CA SER A 25 6.34 -2.97 9.60
C SER A 25 6.74 -2.11 10.79
N LEU A 26 7.11 -0.85 10.57
CA LEU A 26 7.50 0.07 11.64
C LEU A 26 6.35 0.36 12.61
N VAL A 27 5.14 0.59 12.11
CA VAL A 27 3.94 0.80 12.94
C VAL A 27 3.67 -0.43 13.81
N LEU A 28 3.75 -1.63 13.24
CA LEU A 28 3.52 -2.88 13.98
C LEU A 28 4.58 -3.13 15.07
N ILE A 29 5.86 -2.82 14.78
CA ILE A 29 6.94 -2.91 15.77
C ILE A 29 6.68 -1.95 16.92
N LEU A 30 6.34 -0.70 16.63
CA LEU A 30 5.98 0.30 17.66
C LEU A 30 4.72 -0.09 18.45
N SER A 31 3.89 -0.99 17.89
CA SER A 31 2.74 -1.59 18.56
C SER A 31 3.09 -2.86 19.37
N GLY A 32 4.34 -3.33 19.33
CA GLY A 32 4.82 -4.50 20.07
C GLY A 32 4.67 -5.84 19.35
N ALA A 33 4.40 -5.85 18.05
CA ALA A 33 4.35 -7.08 17.25
C ALA A 33 5.76 -7.64 16.95
N LYS A 34 5.85 -8.95 16.77
CA LYS A 34 7.04 -9.64 16.25
C LYS A 34 6.92 -9.74 14.73
N VAL A 35 7.54 -8.81 14.02
CA VAL A 35 7.47 -8.72 12.56
C VAL A 35 8.52 -9.61 11.89
N TYR A 36 8.12 -10.29 10.82
CA TYR A 36 8.96 -11.10 9.94
C TYR A 36 8.70 -10.71 8.50
N GLY A 37 9.74 -10.26 7.79
CA GLY A 37 9.62 -9.80 6.42
C GLY A 37 9.97 -10.87 5.39
N PHE A 38 9.29 -10.83 4.24
CA PHE A 38 9.65 -11.59 3.04
C PHE A 38 9.58 -10.68 1.82
N SER A 39 10.70 -10.48 1.11
CA SER A 39 10.79 -9.57 -0.03
C SER A 39 11.78 -10.05 -1.07
N GLU A 40 11.66 -9.56 -2.29
CA GLU A 40 12.68 -9.71 -3.33
C GLU A 40 13.96 -8.95 -2.94
N LYS A 41 15.15 -9.53 -3.18
CA LYS A 41 16.44 -8.96 -2.80
C LYS A 41 16.78 -7.67 -3.55
N LYS A 42 16.43 -7.61 -4.83
CA LYS A 42 16.64 -6.43 -5.69
C LYS A 42 15.36 -5.60 -5.75
N ASN A 43 15.14 -4.76 -4.74
CA ASN A 43 14.01 -3.85 -4.72
C ASN A 43 14.51 -2.41 -4.77
N ASN A 44 14.30 -1.73 -5.90
CA ASN A 44 14.70 -0.32 -6.06
C ASN A 44 13.88 0.64 -5.16
N ASN A 45 12.84 0.13 -4.49
CA ASN A 45 11.94 0.92 -3.63
C ASN A 45 12.24 0.73 -2.13
N ASP A 46 13.39 0.16 -1.80
CA ASP A 46 13.79 -0.10 -0.41
C ASP A 46 14.47 1.10 0.28
N ILE A 47 14.39 2.28 -0.32
CA ILE A 47 15.06 3.48 0.20
C ILE A 47 14.57 3.82 1.61
N PHE A 48 13.26 3.82 1.85
CA PHE A 48 12.72 4.06 3.19
C PHE A 48 13.21 3.00 4.20
N PHE A 49 13.18 1.73 3.82
CA PHE A 49 13.68 0.61 4.63
C PHE A 49 15.14 0.80 5.02
N LYS A 50 15.99 1.20 4.06
CA LYS A 50 17.42 1.48 4.27
C LYS A 50 17.65 2.76 5.09
N THR A 51 16.92 3.83 4.79
CA THR A 51 17.05 5.12 5.49
C THR A 51 16.77 4.99 6.96
N LEU A 52 15.72 4.27 7.34
CA LEU A 52 15.38 4.03 8.74
C LEU A 52 16.09 2.82 9.36
N ASN A 53 17.00 2.18 8.62
CA ASN A 53 17.71 0.98 9.07
C ASN A 53 16.79 -0.11 9.65
N LEU A 54 15.65 -0.37 9.01
CA LEU A 54 14.63 -1.27 9.54
C LEU A 54 15.11 -2.71 9.72
N LYS A 55 16.19 -3.11 9.04
CA LYS A 55 16.86 -4.41 9.23
C LYS A 55 17.37 -4.65 10.66
N SER A 56 17.59 -3.60 11.45
CA SER A 56 17.98 -3.71 12.85
C SER A 56 16.82 -4.01 13.79
N PHE A 57 15.57 -3.78 13.34
CA PHE A 57 14.38 -3.97 14.16
C PHE A 57 13.74 -5.34 13.96
N TYR A 58 13.86 -5.92 12.75
CA TYR A 58 13.25 -7.23 12.44
C TYR A 58 13.95 -7.96 11.31
N LYS A 59 13.78 -9.29 11.27
CA LYS A 59 14.41 -10.15 10.25
C LYS A 59 13.63 -10.11 8.95
N THR A 60 14.34 -9.91 7.83
CA THR A 60 13.81 -10.04 6.47
C THR A 60 14.47 -11.25 5.79
N SER A 61 13.64 -12.16 5.30
CA SER A 61 14.07 -13.21 4.37
C SER A 61 13.89 -12.73 2.93
N TYR A 62 14.83 -13.02 2.08
CA TYR A 62 14.78 -12.65 0.68
C TYR A 62 14.43 -13.84 -0.20
N GLY A 63 13.46 -13.66 -1.08
CA GLY A 63 13.01 -14.68 -2.03
C GLY A 63 11.97 -14.12 -3.00
N ASP A 64 11.68 -14.89 -4.04
CA ASP A 64 10.66 -14.58 -5.02
C ASP A 64 9.31 -15.12 -4.55
N ILE A 65 8.29 -14.26 -4.46
CA ILE A 65 6.94 -14.64 -4.04
C ILE A 65 6.25 -15.55 -5.07
N SER A 66 6.68 -15.50 -6.34
CA SER A 66 6.18 -16.42 -7.37
C SER A 66 6.78 -17.83 -7.27
N ASN A 67 7.75 -18.04 -6.39
CA ASN A 67 8.31 -19.36 -6.07
C ASN A 67 7.64 -19.89 -4.79
N PHE A 68 6.74 -20.85 -4.94
CA PHE A 68 6.00 -21.47 -3.84
C PHE A 68 6.94 -22.02 -2.74
N ASN A 69 7.95 -22.81 -3.12
CA ASN A 69 8.84 -23.46 -2.15
C ASN A 69 9.61 -22.44 -1.31
N SER A 70 10.03 -21.33 -1.90
CA SER A 70 10.74 -20.25 -1.20
C SER A 70 9.89 -19.65 -0.08
N PHE A 71 8.67 -19.27 -0.38
CA PHE A 71 7.77 -18.69 0.62
C PHE A 71 7.28 -19.74 1.63
N ASN A 72 6.91 -20.92 1.17
CA ASN A 72 6.42 -22.01 2.01
C ASN A 72 7.45 -22.44 3.08
N LYS A 73 8.72 -22.56 2.72
CA LYS A 73 9.82 -22.84 3.67
C LYS A 73 9.93 -21.75 4.74
N PHE A 74 9.84 -20.48 4.34
CA PHE A 74 9.87 -19.35 5.27
C PHE A 74 8.65 -19.36 6.21
N TYR A 75 7.45 -19.56 5.65
CA TYR A 75 6.20 -19.62 6.41
C TYR A 75 6.19 -20.69 7.48
N LYS A 76 6.60 -21.94 7.12
CA LYS A 76 6.69 -23.09 8.04
C LYS A 76 7.58 -22.80 9.24
N LYS A 77 8.69 -22.07 9.03
CA LYS A 77 9.63 -21.69 10.10
C LYS A 77 9.01 -20.70 11.08
N ILE A 78 8.21 -19.73 10.61
CA ILE A 78 7.68 -18.65 11.44
C ILE A 78 6.39 -19.06 12.13
N LYS A 79 5.48 -19.74 11.42
CA LYS A 79 4.12 -20.10 11.90
C LYS A 79 3.41 -18.84 12.44
N PRO A 80 3.03 -17.89 11.56
CA PRO A 80 2.52 -16.59 11.98
C PRO A 80 1.11 -16.65 12.53
N ASP A 81 0.76 -15.70 13.42
CA ASP A 81 -0.61 -15.44 13.82
C ASP A 81 -1.38 -14.66 12.75
N ILE A 82 -0.65 -13.77 12.04
CA ILE A 82 -1.19 -12.84 11.05
C ILE A 82 -0.28 -12.86 9.83
N LEU A 83 -0.88 -12.93 8.64
CA LEU A 83 -0.18 -12.80 7.37
C LEU A 83 -0.71 -11.57 6.61
N VAL A 84 0.19 -10.67 6.23
CA VAL A 84 -0.13 -9.51 5.39
C VAL A 84 0.61 -9.62 4.06
N HIS A 85 -0.15 -9.79 2.98
CA HIS A 85 0.41 -9.90 1.63
C HIS A 85 0.39 -8.54 0.93
N MET A 86 1.58 -7.95 0.79
CA MET A 86 1.80 -6.66 0.12
C MET A 86 2.81 -6.75 -1.04
N ALA A 87 3.50 -7.89 -1.20
CA ALA A 87 4.43 -8.12 -2.32
C ALA A 87 3.67 -8.06 -3.64
N ALA A 88 4.11 -7.22 -4.55
CA ALA A 88 3.52 -7.05 -5.87
C ALA A 88 4.44 -6.22 -6.77
N GLN A 89 4.29 -6.34 -8.08
CA GLN A 89 4.71 -5.30 -9.02
C GLN A 89 3.61 -4.21 -9.00
N PRO A 90 3.89 -2.97 -8.47
CA PRO A 90 2.82 -2.01 -8.13
C PRO A 90 2.60 -0.91 -9.18
N TYR A 91 3.26 -0.98 -10.35
CA TYR A 91 3.30 0.13 -11.31
C TYR A 91 2.57 -0.20 -12.60
N VAL A 92 1.56 0.61 -12.95
CA VAL A 92 0.80 0.49 -14.20
C VAL A 92 1.73 0.61 -15.41
N PHE A 93 2.54 1.67 -15.49
CA PHE A 93 3.43 1.88 -16.64
C PHE A 93 4.43 0.75 -16.82
N LYS A 94 4.99 0.23 -15.75
CA LYS A 94 5.93 -0.89 -15.80
C LYS A 94 5.28 -2.19 -16.25
N SER A 95 3.98 -2.39 -16.02
CA SER A 95 3.28 -3.59 -16.46
C SER A 95 3.21 -3.73 -17.99
N TYR A 96 3.31 -2.62 -18.72
CA TYR A 96 3.43 -2.66 -20.19
C TYR A 96 4.80 -3.17 -20.66
N ASP A 97 5.85 -2.92 -19.88
CA ASP A 97 7.21 -3.31 -20.24
C ASP A 97 7.54 -4.73 -19.75
N ILE A 98 6.92 -5.19 -18.65
CA ILE A 98 7.14 -6.51 -18.04
C ILE A 98 5.82 -7.24 -17.71
N PRO A 99 4.96 -7.51 -18.70
CA PRO A 99 3.61 -8.05 -18.43
C PRO A 99 3.65 -9.41 -17.74
N LEU A 100 4.47 -10.34 -18.17
CA LEU A 100 4.59 -11.69 -17.57
C LEU A 100 5.09 -11.63 -16.13
N LYS A 101 6.09 -10.77 -15.84
CA LYS A 101 6.55 -10.60 -14.46
C LYS A 101 5.45 -9.99 -13.59
N THR A 102 4.66 -9.05 -14.12
CA THR A 102 3.52 -8.48 -13.40
C THR A 102 2.48 -9.55 -13.02
N ILE A 103 2.17 -10.48 -13.95
CA ILE A 103 1.27 -11.61 -13.67
C ILE A 103 1.91 -12.55 -12.65
N LYS A 104 3.18 -12.93 -12.82
CA LYS A 104 3.88 -13.81 -11.87
C LYS A 104 3.86 -13.23 -10.46
N ASP A 105 4.27 -11.97 -10.28
CA ASP A 105 4.35 -11.35 -8.96
C ASP A 105 2.96 -11.19 -8.33
N ASN A 106 1.97 -10.71 -9.09
CA ASN A 106 0.68 -10.29 -8.55
C ASN A 106 -0.34 -11.42 -8.47
N VAL A 107 -0.36 -12.32 -9.45
CA VAL A 107 -1.36 -13.41 -9.54
C VAL A 107 -0.78 -14.70 -8.97
N ILE A 108 0.34 -15.19 -9.52
CA ILE A 108 0.97 -16.42 -9.02
C ILE A 108 1.49 -16.22 -7.60
N GLY A 109 2.08 -15.05 -7.28
CA GLY A 109 2.46 -14.70 -5.92
C GLY A 109 1.30 -14.77 -4.93
N THR A 110 0.13 -14.23 -5.30
CA THR A 110 -1.09 -14.34 -4.46
C THR A 110 -1.57 -15.79 -4.35
N ALA A 111 -1.55 -16.55 -5.47
CA ALA A 111 -1.90 -17.98 -5.44
C ALA A 111 -0.97 -18.76 -4.51
N ASN A 112 0.33 -18.50 -4.52
CA ASN A 112 1.30 -19.15 -3.63
C ASN A 112 1.07 -18.82 -2.15
N ILE A 113 0.63 -17.60 -1.83
CA ILE A 113 0.20 -17.24 -0.46
C ILE A 113 -0.99 -18.08 -0.03
N LEU A 114 -2.03 -18.14 -0.88
CA LEU A 114 -3.25 -18.90 -0.61
C LEU A 114 -2.96 -20.40 -0.49
N GLU A 115 -2.14 -20.95 -1.38
CA GLU A 115 -1.73 -22.35 -1.34
C GLU A 115 -0.90 -22.64 -0.07
N THR A 116 0.02 -21.76 0.31
CA THR A 116 0.80 -21.92 1.53
C THR A 116 -0.08 -22.01 2.78
N ILE A 117 -1.10 -21.16 2.92
CA ILE A 117 -2.02 -21.24 4.05
C ILE A 117 -2.93 -22.47 3.97
N ARG A 118 -3.24 -22.97 2.78
CA ARG A 118 -4.04 -24.18 2.57
C ARG A 118 -3.30 -25.44 3.02
N VAL A 119 -2.03 -25.60 2.62
CA VAL A 119 -1.26 -26.83 2.90
C VAL A 119 -0.57 -26.83 4.27
N ASN A 120 -0.67 -25.73 5.02
CA ASN A 120 -0.08 -25.60 6.33
C ASN A 120 -1.15 -25.22 7.38
N LYS A 121 -0.73 -25.07 8.63
CA LYS A 121 -1.60 -24.44 9.64
C LYS A 121 -1.83 -22.99 9.26
N SER A 122 -3.08 -22.64 8.95
CA SER A 122 -3.48 -21.27 8.58
C SER A 122 -3.25 -20.27 9.72
N PRO A 123 -2.90 -19.02 9.39
CA PRO A 123 -2.89 -17.95 10.37
C PRO A 123 -4.33 -17.63 10.79
N LYS A 124 -4.51 -16.93 11.90
CA LYS A 124 -5.85 -16.46 12.32
C LYS A 124 -6.48 -15.55 11.26
N ILE A 125 -5.67 -14.74 10.60
CA ILE A 125 -6.11 -13.84 9.52
C ILE A 125 -5.02 -13.62 8.49
N THR A 126 -5.42 -13.63 7.23
CA THR A 126 -4.62 -13.21 6.08
C THR A 126 -5.23 -11.95 5.48
N LEU A 127 -4.48 -10.85 5.49
CA LEU A 127 -4.85 -9.60 4.82
C LEU A 127 -4.12 -9.51 3.48
N ILE A 128 -4.85 -9.37 2.39
CA ILE A 128 -4.30 -9.27 1.04
C ILE A 128 -4.55 -7.87 0.48
N ILE A 129 -3.47 -7.16 0.15
CA ILE A 129 -3.55 -5.79 -0.36
C ILE A 129 -3.64 -5.81 -1.88
N THR A 130 -4.79 -5.41 -2.40
CA THR A 130 -5.01 -5.26 -3.83
C THR A 130 -4.97 -3.79 -4.26
N SER A 131 -5.92 -3.30 -5.04
CA SER A 131 -5.92 -1.94 -5.56
C SER A 131 -7.32 -1.49 -5.93
N ASP A 132 -7.55 -0.18 -5.89
CA ASP A 132 -8.70 0.50 -6.49
C ASP A 132 -8.83 0.28 -8.00
N LYS A 133 -7.75 -0.15 -8.66
CA LYS A 133 -7.69 -0.44 -10.10
C LYS A 133 -8.21 -1.84 -10.47
N CYS A 134 -8.65 -2.64 -9.51
CA CYS A 134 -9.16 -4.00 -9.75
C CYS A 134 -10.57 -4.05 -10.38
N TYR A 135 -11.20 -2.92 -10.61
CA TYR A 135 -12.54 -2.82 -11.18
C TYR A 135 -12.55 -2.64 -12.69
N VAL A 136 -13.61 -3.10 -13.34
CA VAL A 136 -13.91 -2.72 -14.73
C VAL A 136 -14.23 -1.22 -14.76
N ASN A 137 -13.28 -0.41 -15.21
CA ASN A 137 -13.42 1.02 -15.26
C ASN A 137 -13.78 1.51 -16.67
N SER A 138 -15.06 1.83 -16.87
CA SER A 138 -15.60 2.46 -18.08
C SER A 138 -15.58 3.99 -18.01
N GLU A 139 -14.77 4.57 -17.14
CA GLU A 139 -14.60 6.02 -16.91
C GLU A 139 -15.88 6.76 -16.49
N ARG A 140 -16.88 6.05 -15.98
CA ARG A 140 -18.10 6.65 -15.42
C ARG A 140 -17.74 7.46 -14.18
N LYS A 141 -18.47 8.57 -13.95
CA LYS A 141 -18.31 9.43 -12.74
C LYS A 141 -18.75 8.75 -11.43
N LYS A 142 -18.91 7.44 -11.43
CA LYS A 142 -19.41 6.62 -10.31
C LYS A 142 -18.31 6.30 -9.31
N TYR A 143 -18.67 6.16 -8.05
CA TYR A 143 -17.82 5.57 -7.00
C TYR A 143 -17.95 4.04 -7.06
N PHE A 144 -16.80 3.34 -7.14
CA PHE A 144 -16.78 1.87 -7.15
C PHE A 144 -17.08 1.31 -5.77
N LYS A 145 -18.04 0.39 -5.72
CA LYS A 145 -18.41 -0.40 -4.55
C LYS A 145 -17.79 -1.80 -4.64
N GLU A 146 -17.68 -2.49 -3.49
CA GLU A 146 -17.04 -3.82 -3.43
C GLU A 146 -17.73 -4.88 -4.29
N LYS A 147 -19.03 -4.70 -4.60
CA LYS A 147 -19.82 -5.58 -5.47
C LYS A 147 -19.72 -5.28 -6.96
N ASP A 148 -19.05 -4.19 -7.34
CA ASP A 148 -18.90 -3.84 -8.75
C ASP A 148 -17.96 -4.84 -9.46
N PRO A 149 -18.15 -5.08 -10.78
CA PRO A 149 -17.38 -6.05 -11.54
C PRO A 149 -15.87 -5.84 -11.45
N LEU A 150 -15.14 -6.93 -11.27
CA LEU A 150 -13.69 -6.97 -11.27
C LEU A 150 -13.14 -7.10 -12.69
N GLY A 151 -11.99 -6.46 -12.95
CA GLY A 151 -11.32 -6.50 -14.24
C GLY A 151 -10.17 -5.51 -14.31
N GLY A 152 -9.85 -5.02 -15.50
CA GLY A 152 -8.82 -4.00 -15.69
C GLY A 152 -8.47 -3.82 -17.16
N ASN A 153 -8.18 -2.59 -17.57
CA ASN A 153 -7.86 -2.22 -18.95
C ASN A 153 -6.35 -2.27 -19.24
N ASP A 154 -5.54 -2.57 -18.24
CA ASP A 154 -4.10 -2.79 -18.34
C ASP A 154 -3.70 -4.01 -17.50
N ILE A 155 -2.51 -4.56 -17.76
CA ILE A 155 -2.04 -5.81 -17.12
C ILE A 155 -1.95 -5.69 -15.59
N TYR A 156 -1.53 -4.54 -15.07
CA TYR A 156 -1.50 -4.33 -13.62
C TYR A 156 -2.91 -4.37 -13.02
N SER A 157 -3.83 -3.63 -13.61
CA SER A 157 -5.24 -3.56 -13.15
C SER A 157 -5.89 -4.93 -13.21
N ALA A 158 -5.74 -5.65 -14.35
CA ALA A 158 -6.22 -7.02 -14.53
C ALA A 158 -5.62 -7.97 -13.48
N SER A 159 -4.30 -7.89 -13.23
CA SER A 159 -3.63 -8.74 -12.22
C SER A 159 -4.19 -8.54 -10.81
N LYS A 160 -4.60 -7.32 -10.46
CA LYS A 160 -5.24 -7.04 -9.17
C LYS A 160 -6.68 -7.54 -9.09
N GLY A 161 -7.42 -7.49 -10.21
CA GLY A 161 -8.74 -8.14 -10.32
C GLY A 161 -8.65 -9.66 -10.21
N MET A 162 -7.68 -10.29 -10.90
CA MET A 162 -7.42 -11.73 -10.80
C MET A 162 -7.07 -12.14 -9.35
N ALA A 163 -6.25 -11.36 -8.63
CA ALA A 163 -5.93 -11.64 -7.23
C ALA A 163 -7.18 -11.64 -6.32
N GLU A 164 -8.12 -10.71 -6.53
CA GLU A 164 -9.40 -10.67 -5.82
C GLU A 164 -10.25 -11.91 -6.10
N ILE A 165 -10.35 -12.31 -7.38
CA ILE A 165 -11.08 -13.50 -7.82
C ILE A 165 -10.47 -14.75 -7.19
N LEU A 166 -9.15 -14.90 -7.22
CA LEU A 166 -8.44 -16.01 -6.59
C LEU A 166 -8.74 -16.12 -5.09
N CYS A 167 -8.68 -15.01 -4.35
CA CYS A 167 -8.98 -15.02 -2.92
C CYS A 167 -10.39 -15.54 -2.62
N ASN A 168 -11.38 -15.09 -3.37
CA ASN A 168 -12.76 -15.56 -3.22
C ASN A 168 -12.92 -17.03 -3.62
N SER A 169 -12.27 -17.46 -4.71
CA SER A 169 -12.32 -18.85 -5.19
C SER A 169 -11.68 -19.81 -4.21
N TYR A 170 -10.50 -19.50 -3.68
CA TYR A 170 -9.86 -20.31 -2.63
C TYR A 170 -10.75 -20.44 -1.39
N TYR A 171 -11.29 -19.31 -0.92
CA TYR A 171 -12.19 -19.32 0.23
C TYR A 171 -13.42 -20.22 0.02
N LYS A 172 -14.01 -20.22 -1.19
CA LYS A 172 -15.17 -21.04 -1.51
C LYS A 172 -14.82 -22.51 -1.74
N SER A 173 -13.63 -22.79 -2.24
CA SER A 173 -13.21 -24.16 -2.62
C SER A 173 -12.60 -24.95 -1.47
N PHE A 174 -12.05 -24.27 -0.46
CA PHE A 174 -11.30 -24.94 0.61
C PHE A 174 -11.78 -24.52 1.99
N THR A 175 -11.84 -25.46 2.91
CA THR A 175 -12.10 -25.22 4.33
C THR A 175 -10.78 -24.90 5.07
N ASN A 176 -10.90 -24.33 6.26
CA ASN A 176 -9.75 -24.13 7.18
C ASN A 176 -8.63 -23.20 6.70
N LEU A 177 -8.94 -22.25 5.81
CA LEU A 177 -7.99 -21.23 5.38
C LEU A 177 -7.77 -20.09 6.39
N GLY A 178 -8.47 -20.14 7.52
CA GLY A 178 -8.55 -19.01 8.43
C GLY A 178 -9.40 -17.89 7.84
N ASN A 179 -9.16 -16.67 8.33
CA ASN A 179 -9.88 -15.50 7.80
C ASN A 179 -9.09 -14.89 6.65
N ILE A 180 -9.72 -14.69 5.50
CA ILE A 180 -9.13 -14.03 4.34
C ILE A 180 -9.87 -12.72 4.09
N ILE A 181 -9.14 -11.60 4.17
CA ILE A 181 -9.70 -10.27 3.89
C ILE A 181 -8.88 -9.63 2.78
N THR A 182 -9.55 -9.13 1.75
CA THR A 182 -8.91 -8.29 0.75
C THR A 182 -9.21 -6.82 0.98
N VAL A 183 -8.26 -5.94 0.69
CA VAL A 183 -8.44 -4.49 0.82
C VAL A 183 -7.98 -3.77 -0.44
N ARG A 184 -8.85 -2.95 -0.99
CA ARG A 184 -8.68 -2.19 -2.22
C ARG A 184 -8.42 -0.74 -1.86
N ALA A 185 -7.16 -0.32 -1.97
CA ALA A 185 -6.75 1.03 -1.59
C ALA A 185 -6.37 1.88 -2.81
N GLY A 186 -6.66 3.17 -2.74
CA GLY A 186 -6.34 4.14 -3.78
C GLY A 186 -4.90 4.66 -3.71
N ASN A 187 -4.66 5.83 -4.29
CA ASN A 187 -3.34 6.45 -4.37
C ASN A 187 -2.82 6.83 -2.98
N ILE A 188 -1.80 6.14 -2.52
CA ILE A 188 -1.18 6.37 -1.22
C ILE A 188 0.10 7.17 -1.41
N PHE A 189 0.30 8.20 -0.57
CA PHE A 189 1.48 9.04 -0.55
C PHE A 189 2.01 9.24 0.87
N GLY A 190 3.29 9.63 0.96
CA GLY A 190 3.98 9.92 2.21
C GLY A 190 5.48 9.99 2.02
N GLY A 191 6.21 10.34 3.05
CA GLY A 191 7.67 10.37 3.01
C GLY A 191 8.25 8.98 2.74
N GLY A 192 9.33 8.92 1.96
CA GLY A 192 10.04 7.66 1.66
C GLY A 192 9.46 6.81 0.54
N ASP A 193 8.49 7.33 -0.23
CA ASP A 193 8.13 6.74 -1.52
C ASP A 193 9.12 7.24 -2.60
N PHE A 194 9.80 6.31 -3.28
CA PHE A 194 10.70 6.62 -4.39
C PHE A 194 10.30 5.87 -5.65
N GLY A 195 9.03 5.47 -5.73
CA GLY A 195 8.47 4.77 -6.88
C GLY A 195 8.50 5.61 -8.14
N GLU A 196 8.94 5.01 -9.25
CA GLU A 196 8.99 5.65 -10.56
C GLU A 196 7.59 5.91 -11.12
N ASN A 197 7.45 6.99 -11.90
CA ASN A 197 6.20 7.41 -12.52
C ASN A 197 5.05 7.65 -11.51
N ARG A 198 5.39 8.06 -10.31
CA ARG A 198 4.44 8.47 -9.26
C ARG A 198 4.59 9.96 -8.99
N LEU A 199 3.47 10.67 -8.98
CA LEU A 199 3.44 12.14 -8.95
C LEU A 199 4.30 12.75 -7.84
N ILE A 200 4.07 12.34 -6.59
CA ILE A 200 4.72 12.95 -5.42
C ILE A 200 6.21 12.60 -5.33
N PRO A 201 6.64 11.33 -5.49
CA PRO A 201 8.07 11.00 -5.61
C PRO A 201 8.78 11.74 -6.75
N ASP A 202 8.16 11.78 -7.93
CA ASP A 202 8.73 12.46 -9.11
C ASP A 202 8.86 13.97 -8.88
N TYR A 203 7.90 14.60 -8.17
CA TYR A 203 7.99 16.01 -7.76
C TYR A 203 9.25 16.26 -6.92
N PHE A 204 9.42 15.54 -5.80
CA PHE A 204 10.56 15.76 -4.92
C PHE A 204 11.90 15.42 -5.58
N LYS A 205 11.93 14.39 -6.42
CA LYS A 205 13.12 14.06 -7.22
C LYS A 205 13.47 15.16 -8.22
N SER A 206 12.47 15.82 -8.82
CA SER A 206 12.67 16.89 -9.78
C SER A 206 13.16 18.16 -9.11
N ILE A 207 12.50 18.62 -8.05
CA ILE A 207 12.92 19.85 -7.35
C ILE A 207 14.29 19.70 -6.68
N SER A 208 14.65 18.50 -6.17
CA SER A 208 15.99 18.26 -5.62
C SER A 208 17.10 18.39 -6.67
N LYS A 209 16.76 18.22 -7.95
CA LYS A 209 17.64 18.40 -9.11
C LYS A 209 17.47 19.75 -9.79
N ARG A 210 16.68 20.68 -9.23
CA ARG A 210 16.33 21.98 -9.83
C ARG A 210 15.73 21.83 -11.24
N LYS A 211 14.87 20.82 -11.45
CA LYS A 211 14.21 20.53 -12.73
C LYS A 211 12.69 20.56 -12.55
N ASN A 212 11.97 20.81 -13.65
CA ASN A 212 10.53 20.71 -13.69
C ASN A 212 10.09 19.24 -13.70
N ILE A 213 8.99 18.94 -13.00
CA ILE A 213 8.29 17.65 -13.12
C ILE A 213 7.46 17.62 -14.40
N ILE A 214 7.44 16.49 -15.08
CA ILE A 214 6.59 16.27 -16.26
C ILE A 214 5.25 15.69 -15.80
N ILE A 215 4.16 16.45 -16.01
CA ILE A 215 2.79 16.02 -15.73
C ILE A 215 2.15 15.54 -17.05
N ARG A 216 1.65 14.29 -17.05
CA ARG A 216 1.07 13.67 -18.25
C ARG A 216 -0.45 13.87 -18.32
N ASN A 217 -1.14 13.77 -17.20
CA ASN A 217 -2.61 13.82 -17.09
C ASN A 217 -3.04 14.80 -15.99
N PRO A 218 -2.92 16.13 -16.20
CA PRO A 218 -3.12 17.15 -15.16
C PRO A 218 -4.54 17.17 -14.57
N LYS A 219 -5.55 16.86 -15.38
CA LYS A 219 -6.98 16.86 -15.00
C LYS A 219 -7.47 15.52 -14.42
N SER A 220 -6.59 14.51 -14.33
CA SER A 220 -6.98 13.22 -13.74
C SER A 220 -7.29 13.37 -12.25
N ILE A 221 -8.41 12.79 -11.82
CA ILE A 221 -8.84 12.78 -10.42
C ILE A 221 -8.40 11.47 -9.77
N ARG A 222 -7.78 11.55 -8.60
CA ARG A 222 -7.29 10.39 -7.84
C ARG A 222 -7.72 10.45 -6.37
N PRO A 223 -7.98 9.29 -5.73
CA PRO A 223 -8.30 9.18 -4.31
C PRO A 223 -7.00 9.22 -3.47
N TRP A 224 -6.53 10.43 -3.15
CA TRP A 224 -5.27 10.61 -2.42
C TRP A 224 -5.40 10.27 -0.94
N GLN A 225 -4.51 9.42 -0.44
CA GLN A 225 -4.47 9.01 0.97
C GLN A 225 -3.06 9.14 1.54
N TYR A 226 -2.95 9.77 2.71
CA TYR A 226 -1.70 9.76 3.47
C TYR A 226 -1.41 8.37 4.02
N ILE A 227 -0.15 7.93 3.99
CA ILE A 227 0.29 6.55 4.26
C ILE A 227 -0.23 5.96 5.56
N LEU A 228 -0.31 6.74 6.65
CA LEU A 228 -0.76 6.22 7.95
C LEU A 228 -2.27 5.92 7.98
N LYS A 229 -3.07 6.55 7.13
CA LYS A 229 -4.52 6.30 7.07
C LYS A 229 -4.86 4.87 6.63
N PRO A 230 -4.42 4.40 5.44
CA PRO A 230 -4.68 3.02 5.06
C PRO A 230 -4.01 2.02 6.02
N ILE A 231 -2.83 2.31 6.60
CA ILE A 231 -2.20 1.44 7.59
C ILE A 231 -3.09 1.30 8.83
N SER A 232 -3.60 2.40 9.38
CA SER A 232 -4.55 2.37 10.50
C SER A 232 -5.80 1.54 10.15
N ASN A 233 -6.35 1.73 8.96
CA ASN A 233 -7.50 0.97 8.50
C ASN A 233 -7.20 -0.53 8.35
N TYR A 234 -6.00 -0.91 7.89
CA TYR A 234 -5.56 -2.31 7.82
C TYR A 234 -5.48 -2.92 9.22
N MET A 235 -4.95 -2.18 10.19
CA MET A 235 -4.91 -2.63 11.58
C MET A 235 -6.32 -2.86 12.14
N MET A 236 -7.23 -1.91 11.95
CA MET A 236 -8.63 -2.04 12.39
C MET A 236 -9.32 -3.27 11.78
N VAL A 237 -9.10 -3.54 10.48
CA VAL A 237 -9.63 -4.75 9.81
C VAL A 237 -9.08 -6.01 10.46
N ILE A 238 -7.76 -6.09 10.65
CA ILE A 238 -7.13 -7.26 11.26
C ILE A 238 -7.67 -7.48 12.67
N GLU A 239 -7.71 -6.45 13.49
CA GLU A 239 -8.18 -6.51 14.88
C GLU A 239 -9.62 -7.00 14.97
N LYS A 240 -10.52 -6.42 14.16
CA LYS A 240 -11.96 -6.78 14.17
C LYS A 240 -12.23 -8.22 13.74
N PHE A 241 -11.50 -8.70 12.75
CA PHE A 241 -11.77 -10.03 12.17
C PHE A 241 -10.83 -11.12 12.68
N TYR A 242 -9.88 -10.82 13.55
CA TYR A 242 -8.90 -11.80 14.08
C TYR A 242 -9.55 -13.00 14.78
N SER A 243 -10.63 -12.78 15.51
CA SER A 243 -11.34 -13.81 16.29
C SER A 243 -12.43 -14.53 15.49
N LYS A 244 -12.71 -14.10 14.26
CA LYS A 244 -13.64 -14.84 13.39
C LYS A 244 -13.03 -16.17 12.98
N LYS A 245 -13.87 -17.08 12.49
CA LYS A 245 -13.45 -18.39 11.98
C LYS A 245 -13.98 -18.55 10.56
N ASN A 246 -13.09 -18.92 9.64
CA ASN A 246 -13.42 -19.15 8.22
C ASN A 246 -14.29 -18.03 7.64
N TYR A 247 -13.73 -16.81 7.62
CA TYR A 247 -14.44 -15.62 7.19
C TYR A 247 -13.76 -14.96 6.00
N PHE A 248 -14.54 -14.65 4.98
CA PHE A 248 -14.06 -13.89 3.82
C PHE A 248 -14.78 -12.54 3.74
N ASN A 249 -14.02 -11.50 3.47
CA ASN A 249 -14.61 -10.21 3.13
C ASN A 249 -13.64 -9.40 2.26
N ASN A 250 -14.18 -8.33 1.68
CA ASN A 250 -13.42 -7.35 0.92
C ASN A 250 -13.85 -5.93 1.31
N PHE A 251 -12.91 -5.00 1.30
CA PHE A 251 -13.18 -3.60 1.65
C PHE A 251 -12.50 -2.64 0.71
N ASN A 252 -13.24 -1.64 0.27
CA ASN A 252 -12.65 -0.42 -0.27
C ASN A 252 -12.10 0.42 0.88
N ILE A 253 -10.82 0.77 0.77
CA ILE A 253 -10.17 1.70 1.70
C ILE A 253 -9.78 2.94 0.90
N GLY A 254 -10.72 3.86 0.82
CA GLY A 254 -10.58 5.13 0.14
C GLY A 254 -10.46 6.31 1.11
N PRO A 255 -10.06 7.47 0.62
CA PRO A 255 -10.13 8.71 1.39
C PRO A 255 -11.58 9.21 1.46
N GLY A 256 -11.82 10.19 2.31
CA GLY A 256 -13.05 10.96 2.29
C GLY A 256 -13.29 11.64 0.93
N LYS A 257 -14.54 12.04 0.65
CA LYS A 257 -14.92 12.64 -0.65
C LYS A 257 -14.04 13.83 -1.05
N ASN A 258 -13.62 14.64 -0.10
CA ASN A 258 -12.79 15.84 -0.32
C ASN A 258 -11.34 15.56 -0.76
N SER A 259 -10.89 14.31 -0.69
CA SER A 259 -9.54 13.89 -1.10
C SER A 259 -9.50 13.26 -2.50
N HIS A 260 -10.59 13.34 -3.25
CA HIS A 260 -10.62 13.05 -4.69
C HIS A 260 -10.23 14.31 -5.46
N ILE A 261 -8.93 14.50 -5.70
CA ILE A 261 -8.34 15.75 -6.15
C ILE A 261 -7.59 15.53 -7.46
N GLU A 262 -7.63 16.55 -8.32
CA GLU A 262 -6.87 16.56 -9.58
C GLU A 262 -5.36 16.54 -9.33
N VAL A 263 -4.65 15.85 -10.21
CA VAL A 263 -3.18 15.75 -10.21
C VAL A 263 -2.52 17.14 -10.17
N LEU A 264 -2.96 18.07 -11.02
CA LEU A 264 -2.38 19.41 -11.08
C LEU A 264 -2.57 20.20 -9.77
N LYS A 265 -3.71 20.01 -9.10
CA LYS A 265 -3.99 20.69 -7.83
C LYS A 265 -3.02 20.26 -6.73
N ILE A 266 -2.64 18.98 -6.70
CA ILE A 266 -1.62 18.47 -5.76
C ILE A 266 -0.28 19.16 -5.98
N ILE A 267 0.15 19.31 -7.23
CA ILE A 267 1.43 19.98 -7.55
C ILE A 267 1.39 21.45 -7.15
N LYS A 268 0.29 22.17 -7.43
CA LYS A 268 0.14 23.56 -7.02
C LYS A 268 0.21 23.75 -5.49
N VAL A 269 -0.34 22.81 -4.73
CA VAL A 269 -0.22 22.83 -3.26
C VAL A 269 1.23 22.59 -2.83
N LEU A 270 1.93 21.65 -3.45
CA LEU A 270 3.35 21.41 -3.17
C LEU A 270 4.23 22.60 -3.56
N ASP A 271 3.96 23.26 -4.68
CA ASP A 271 4.66 24.49 -5.10
C ASP A 271 4.48 25.59 -4.06
N LYS A 272 3.26 25.81 -3.58
CA LYS A 272 2.96 26.77 -2.50
C LYS A 272 3.77 26.46 -1.23
N ILE A 273 3.79 25.19 -0.80
CA ILE A 273 4.56 24.75 0.39
C ILE A 273 6.08 25.02 0.21
N ASN A 274 6.60 24.80 -1.00
CA ASN A 274 8.02 24.99 -1.32
C ASN A 274 8.37 26.42 -1.81
N LYS A 275 7.40 27.34 -1.80
CA LYS A 275 7.56 28.74 -2.28
C LYS A 275 8.05 28.82 -3.73
N LEU A 276 7.58 27.92 -4.58
CA LEU A 276 7.89 27.88 -6.02
C LEU A 276 6.75 28.48 -6.81
N THR A 277 7.07 29.30 -7.83
CA THR A 277 6.07 29.87 -8.74
C THR A 277 5.46 28.78 -9.63
N LYS A 278 6.31 27.91 -10.19
CA LYS A 278 5.90 26.81 -11.06
C LYS A 278 7.03 25.79 -11.17
N SER A 279 6.74 24.54 -10.87
CA SER A 279 7.72 23.43 -10.91
C SER A 279 7.41 22.37 -11.97
N TYR A 280 6.49 22.62 -12.92
CA TYR A 280 6.00 21.57 -13.82
C TYR A 280 5.89 21.99 -15.27
N GLU A 281 5.99 20.97 -16.15
CA GLU A 281 5.66 21.01 -17.56
C GLU A 281 4.56 19.99 -17.87
N ILE A 282 3.67 20.31 -18.83
CA ILE A 282 2.61 19.39 -19.25
C ILE A 282 3.03 18.75 -20.57
N LYS A 283 3.17 17.40 -20.59
CA LYS A 283 3.46 16.62 -21.80
C LYS A 283 2.44 15.48 -21.94
N LYS A 284 1.81 15.35 -23.10
CA LYS A 284 0.85 14.26 -23.36
C LYS A 284 1.55 12.88 -23.31
N SER A 285 0.90 11.90 -22.69
CA SER A 285 1.35 10.51 -22.71
C SER A 285 0.67 9.73 -23.82
N LYS A 286 1.42 8.83 -24.47
CA LYS A 286 0.87 7.86 -25.42
C LYS A 286 0.19 6.67 -24.69
N ARG A 287 0.58 6.38 -23.45
CA ARG A 287 0.02 5.29 -22.64
C ARG A 287 -1.28 5.73 -21.97
N LYS A 288 -2.31 4.91 -22.08
CA LYS A 288 -3.64 5.18 -21.48
C LYS A 288 -3.61 4.90 -19.97
N GLU A 289 -4.15 5.80 -19.20
CA GLU A 289 -4.43 5.62 -17.78
C GLU A 289 -5.84 6.15 -17.49
N SER A 290 -6.56 5.51 -16.58
CA SER A 290 -7.92 5.92 -16.21
C SER A 290 -7.96 7.39 -15.79
N LYS A 291 -8.91 8.16 -16.34
CA LYS A 291 -9.07 9.60 -16.01
C LYS A 291 -9.69 9.79 -14.64
N ILE A 292 -10.68 8.96 -14.30
CA ILE A 292 -11.44 9.06 -13.05
C ILE A 292 -11.37 7.74 -12.32
N LEU A 293 -10.99 7.79 -11.04
CA LEU A 293 -11.01 6.65 -10.15
C LEU A 293 -11.48 7.13 -8.77
N LYS A 294 -12.61 6.61 -8.32
CA LYS A 294 -13.23 6.98 -7.05
C LYS A 294 -13.72 5.72 -6.35
N LEU A 295 -13.42 5.57 -5.07
CA LEU A 295 -13.89 4.47 -4.23
C LEU A 295 -15.04 4.90 -3.33
N ASP A 296 -16.07 4.07 -3.24
CA ASP A 296 -17.06 4.12 -2.18
C ASP A 296 -16.55 3.26 -1.01
N ASN A 297 -16.33 3.89 0.12
CA ASN A 297 -15.88 3.25 1.35
C ASN A 297 -16.97 3.17 2.42
N SER A 298 -18.24 3.30 2.03
CA SER A 298 -19.39 3.25 2.96
C SER A 298 -19.43 1.93 3.73
N LYS A 299 -19.16 0.79 3.06
CA LYS A 299 -19.09 -0.52 3.72
C LYS A 299 -18.08 -0.55 4.86
N PHE A 300 -16.89 0.02 4.64
CA PHE A 300 -15.86 0.13 5.67
C PHE A 300 -16.30 1.08 6.79
N ASN A 301 -16.77 2.27 6.44
CA ASN A 301 -17.17 3.30 7.42
C ASN A 301 -18.34 2.87 8.31
N ASN A 302 -19.26 2.05 7.79
CA ASN A 302 -20.38 1.51 8.57
C ASN A 302 -19.94 0.48 9.63
N LEU A 303 -18.79 -0.15 9.45
CA LEU A 303 -18.26 -1.18 10.37
C LEU A 303 -17.20 -0.64 11.34
N PHE A 304 -16.60 0.48 11.01
CA PHE A 304 -15.48 1.06 11.75
C PHE A 304 -15.70 2.55 12.00
N SER A 305 -15.49 2.97 13.23
CA SER A 305 -15.47 4.39 13.60
C SER A 305 -14.18 5.02 13.05
N VAL A 306 -14.28 5.62 11.89
CA VAL A 306 -13.13 6.22 11.20
C VAL A 306 -13.03 7.70 11.57
N LYS A 307 -11.90 8.10 12.13
CA LYS A 307 -11.62 9.52 12.38
C LYS A 307 -11.65 10.33 11.08
N LYS A 308 -12.14 11.55 11.20
CA LYS A 308 -12.09 12.54 10.12
C LYS A 308 -10.64 12.85 9.78
N ASP A 309 -10.31 12.76 8.49
CA ASP A 309 -8.97 13.10 8.00
C ASP A 309 -8.71 14.61 8.18
N LYS A 310 -7.46 14.95 8.49
CA LYS A 310 -6.97 16.31 8.31
C LYS A 310 -6.98 16.65 6.82
N ASN A 311 -6.89 17.94 6.49
CA ASN A 311 -6.85 18.35 5.08
C ASN A 311 -5.59 17.82 4.38
N ILE A 312 -5.63 17.72 3.08
CA ILE A 312 -4.54 17.17 2.28
C ILE A 312 -3.26 18.02 2.36
N GLU A 313 -3.40 19.35 2.53
CA GLU A 313 -2.27 20.28 2.65
C GLU A 313 -1.41 19.94 3.87
N HIS A 314 -2.04 19.60 5.01
CA HIS A 314 -1.33 19.15 6.20
C HIS A 314 -0.45 17.92 5.92
N TYR A 315 -1.00 16.89 5.25
CA TYR A 315 -0.26 15.68 4.95
C TYR A 315 0.81 15.87 3.86
N LEU A 316 0.58 16.76 2.91
CA LEU A 316 1.60 17.16 1.92
C LEU A 316 2.74 17.94 2.59
N SER A 317 2.46 18.79 3.58
CA SER A 317 3.47 19.47 4.37
C SER A 317 4.35 18.49 5.17
N LEU A 318 3.75 17.49 5.85
CA LEU A 318 4.51 16.43 6.54
C LEU A 318 5.36 15.61 5.56
N THR A 319 4.83 15.32 4.39
CA THR A 319 5.56 14.62 3.33
C THR A 319 6.74 15.47 2.84
N ASN A 320 6.53 16.76 2.61
CA ASN A 320 7.59 17.72 2.24
C ASN A 320 8.69 17.78 3.30
N GLN A 321 8.33 17.85 4.56
CA GLN A 321 9.31 17.87 5.66
C GLN A 321 10.16 16.60 5.66
N TRP A 322 9.56 15.42 5.44
CA TRP A 322 10.29 14.14 5.35
C TRP A 322 11.31 14.15 4.20
N TYR A 323 10.91 14.58 3.00
CA TYR A 323 11.83 14.65 1.85
C TYR A 323 12.92 15.72 2.04
N SER A 324 12.58 16.85 2.66
CA SER A 324 13.58 17.87 3.00
C SER A 324 14.67 17.31 3.91
N LEU A 325 14.31 16.58 4.97
CA LEU A 325 15.28 15.91 5.85
C LEU A 325 16.10 14.85 5.10
N PHE A 326 15.47 14.11 4.18
CA PHE A 326 16.13 13.09 3.37
C PHE A 326 17.21 13.70 2.47
N TYR A 327 16.89 14.76 1.74
CA TYR A 327 17.84 15.40 0.83
C TYR A 327 18.94 16.18 1.57
N LYS A 328 18.69 16.62 2.80
CA LYS A 328 19.72 17.16 3.72
C LYS A 328 20.61 16.06 4.32
N LYS A 329 20.36 14.78 4.01
CA LYS A 329 21.10 13.61 4.53
C LYS A 329 21.11 13.49 6.07
N ASN A 330 20.14 14.06 6.76
CA ASN A 330 20.04 14.01 8.22
C ASN A 330 19.30 12.75 8.68
N LYS A 331 20.01 11.62 8.69
CA LYS A 331 19.44 10.31 9.03
C LYS A 331 18.84 10.25 10.44
N LYS A 332 19.48 10.88 11.44
CA LYS A 332 19.00 10.85 12.82
C LYS A 332 17.66 11.58 12.96
N GLU A 333 17.56 12.75 12.36
CA GLU A 333 16.31 13.52 12.39
C GLU A 333 15.18 12.85 11.63
N ILE A 334 15.47 12.22 10.48
CA ILE A 334 14.45 11.50 9.70
C ILE A 334 13.85 10.33 10.49
N VAL A 335 14.68 9.57 11.21
CA VAL A 335 14.23 8.47 12.06
C VAL A 335 13.35 9.01 13.18
N ASN A 336 13.83 10.03 13.91
CA ASN A 336 13.09 10.64 15.00
C ASN A 336 11.77 11.25 14.51
N PHE A 337 11.80 12.00 13.42
CA PHE A 337 10.61 12.59 12.81
C PHE A 337 9.57 11.49 12.48
N THR A 338 10.00 10.42 11.81
CA THR A 338 9.11 9.35 11.39
C THR A 338 8.47 8.63 12.59
N ILE A 339 9.27 8.29 13.62
CA ILE A 339 8.77 7.60 14.82
C ILE A 339 7.82 8.50 15.62
N ASN A 340 8.19 9.76 15.83
CA ASN A 340 7.36 10.70 16.58
C ASN A 340 6.05 10.99 15.85
N HIS A 341 6.10 11.12 14.53
CA HIS A 341 4.90 11.31 13.72
C HIS A 341 3.96 10.10 13.78
N ILE A 342 4.48 8.86 13.71
CA ILE A 342 3.67 7.65 13.91
C ILE A 342 3.01 7.67 15.29
N LYS A 343 3.79 7.92 16.35
CA LYS A 343 3.27 7.96 17.73
C LYS A 343 2.16 8.99 17.90
N SER A 344 2.36 10.21 17.38
CA SER A 344 1.35 11.28 17.42
C SER A 344 0.09 10.89 16.65
N TYR A 345 0.24 10.39 15.42
CA TYR A 345 -0.90 9.97 14.60
C TYR A 345 -1.80 8.96 15.32
N PHE A 346 -1.20 7.94 15.96
CA PHE A 346 -1.95 6.89 16.66
C PHE A 346 -2.33 7.26 18.12
N LYS A 347 -1.75 8.28 18.71
CA LYS A 347 -2.22 8.82 20.01
C LYS A 347 -3.52 9.57 19.84
N ASP A 348 -3.63 10.28 18.73
CA ASP A 348 -4.82 11.03 18.37
C ASP A 348 -5.88 10.14 17.70
N SER A 349 -5.64 8.82 17.58
CA SER A 349 -6.48 7.84 16.85
C SER A 349 -7.44 7.08 17.75
#